data_b9318ed25c5affad6492ac8389866d98
#
_entry.id   b9318ed25c5affad6492ac8389866d98
#
_cell.length_a   1.000
_cell.length_b   1.000
_cell.length_c   1.000
_cell.angle_alpha   90.00
_cell.angle_beta   90.00
_cell.angle_gamma   90.00
#
_symmetry.space_group_name_H-M   'P 1'
#
loop_
_entity.id
_entity.type
_entity.pdbx_description
1 polymer ?
#
loop_
_entity_poly.entity_id
_entity_poly.type
_entity_poly.pdbx_seq_one_letter_code
_entity_poly.pdbx_strand_id
1 'polypeptide(L)'
;MKLTVLSLSLLLAILAAAPASAGSRRFTYVYEVTTSPPGDVEVENWITWKTSKPDDRSFDQVEFRHELEWGITDKLQAAIYLADWDYHRGMSAGERGFAVSGSAIELIYNFTNPVSDPIGLAVYHEFQGGYRRFESESKLLAQKNLDKFVVAYNATLEGGWEGEGLAERKGEFQQSLGLSYEINPRLLFGAEFVHEVAFPDWSDTEPGKFFAGPNVSIRQGTWWATLTALGQVTRGGDEPDLQIRTIFGFSF
;
A
#
# COMPACT_ATOMS: atom_id res chain seq x y z
N MET A 1 9.35 37.28 -19.20
CA MET A 1 7.90 37.10 -19.33
C MET A 1 7.43 36.06 -20.35
N LYS A 2 8.20 35.71 -21.39
CA LYS A 2 7.81 34.68 -22.39
C LYS A 2 8.10 33.24 -21.95
N LEU A 3 9.09 32.98 -21.10
CA LEU A 3 9.40 31.63 -20.61
C LEU A 3 8.37 31.10 -19.57
N THR A 4 7.84 31.99 -18.74
CA THR A 4 6.83 31.61 -17.72
C THR A 4 5.48 31.20 -18.32
N VAL A 5 5.11 31.77 -19.47
CA VAL A 5 3.87 31.42 -20.18
C VAL A 5 4.01 30.07 -20.87
N LEU A 6 5.20 29.74 -21.41
CA LEU A 6 5.44 28.44 -22.06
C LEU A 6 5.42 27.28 -21.06
N SER A 7 5.98 27.49 -19.85
CA SER A 7 5.96 26.48 -18.77
C SER A 7 4.55 26.22 -18.22
N LEU A 8 3.74 27.25 -18.13
CA LEU A 8 2.34 27.11 -17.68
C LEU A 8 1.47 26.42 -18.74
N SER A 9 1.73 26.70 -20.02
CA SER A 9 1.01 26.06 -21.14
C SER A 9 1.36 24.60 -21.31
N LEU A 10 2.60 24.19 -21.01
CA LEU A 10 3.03 22.79 -21.01
C LEU A 10 2.41 22.01 -19.83
N LEU A 11 2.29 22.64 -18.66
CA LEU A 11 1.61 22.06 -17.49
C LEU A 11 0.09 21.89 -17.73
N LEU A 12 -0.56 22.86 -18.42
CA LEU A 12 -1.98 22.76 -18.78
C LEU A 12 -2.25 21.76 -19.92
N ALA A 13 -1.29 21.54 -20.82
CA ALA A 13 -1.44 20.56 -21.90
C ALA A 13 -1.39 19.10 -21.41
N ILE A 14 -0.69 18.84 -20.31
CA ILE A 14 -0.66 17.53 -19.64
C ILE A 14 -2.02 17.21 -18.98
N LEU A 15 -2.77 18.23 -18.56
CA LEU A 15 -4.10 18.07 -17.96
C LEU A 15 -5.24 17.84 -18.98
N ALA A 16 -4.98 17.90 -20.29
CA ALA A 16 -5.96 17.70 -21.35
C ALA A 16 -5.90 16.33 -22.02
N ALA A 17 -5.17 15.36 -21.46
CA ALA A 17 -5.17 13.98 -21.92
C ALA A 17 -6.55 13.34 -21.71
N ALA A 18 -6.98 12.50 -22.66
CA ALA A 18 -8.25 11.78 -22.68
C ALA A 18 -8.54 11.09 -21.32
N PRO A 19 -9.80 10.77 -21.00
CA PRO A 19 -10.12 10.11 -19.75
C PRO A 19 -9.47 8.74 -19.71
N ALA A 20 -8.26 8.65 -19.17
CA ALA A 20 -7.71 7.45 -18.67
C ALA A 20 -8.64 7.00 -17.52
N SER A 21 -9.11 5.78 -17.56
CA SER A 21 -9.81 5.21 -16.41
C SER A 21 -8.76 5.03 -15.32
N ALA A 22 -8.79 5.88 -14.30
CA ALA A 22 -7.89 5.73 -13.18
C ALA A 22 -7.97 4.31 -12.64
N GLY A 23 -6.84 3.62 -12.56
CA GLY A 23 -6.73 2.43 -11.74
C GLY A 23 -7.11 2.85 -10.33
N SER A 24 -8.23 2.44 -9.78
CA SER A 24 -8.65 2.87 -8.44
C SER A 24 -8.50 1.73 -7.47
N ARG A 25 -7.70 1.91 -6.44
CA ARG A 25 -7.62 0.93 -5.34
C ARG A 25 -8.89 0.98 -4.50
N ARG A 26 -9.48 -0.19 -4.27
CA ARG A 26 -10.60 -0.36 -3.32
C ARG A 26 -10.13 -0.40 -1.88
N PHE A 27 -8.87 -0.75 -1.67
CA PHE A 27 -8.28 -1.08 -0.38
C PHE A 27 -6.96 -0.33 -0.19
N THR A 28 -6.53 -0.17 1.06
CA THR A 28 -5.23 0.43 1.38
C THR A 28 -4.21 -0.57 1.92
N TYR A 29 -4.65 -1.70 2.48
CA TYR A 29 -3.80 -2.77 3.01
C TYR A 29 -3.87 -4.04 2.17
N VAL A 30 -4.89 -4.16 1.30
CA VAL A 30 -5.09 -5.33 0.45
C VAL A 30 -4.83 -4.94 -1.00
N TYR A 31 -3.94 -5.67 -1.67
CA TYR A 31 -3.68 -5.50 -3.09
C TYR A 31 -4.72 -6.23 -3.93
N GLU A 32 -5.13 -5.60 -5.00
CA GLU A 32 -6.01 -6.19 -6.01
C GLU A 32 -5.18 -6.93 -7.06
N VAL A 33 -5.80 -7.92 -7.71
CA VAL A 33 -5.18 -8.72 -8.75
C VAL A 33 -5.04 -7.95 -10.07
N THR A 34 -5.88 -6.93 -10.27
CA THR A 34 -5.88 -6.15 -11.51
C THR A 34 -4.62 -5.27 -11.62
N THR A 35 -4.02 -5.28 -12.80
CA THR A 35 -2.86 -4.45 -13.17
C THR A 35 -3.30 -3.29 -14.03
N SER A 36 -2.54 -2.20 -14.02
CA SER A 36 -2.75 -1.05 -14.88
C SER A 36 -2.63 -1.41 -16.37
N PRO A 37 -3.50 -0.87 -17.24
CA PRO A 37 -3.43 -1.10 -18.69
C PRO A 37 -2.07 -0.73 -19.28
N PRO A 38 -1.63 -1.37 -20.39
CA PRO A 38 -0.36 -1.05 -21.03
C PRO A 38 -0.27 0.42 -21.44
N GLY A 39 0.77 1.08 -20.97
CA GLY A 39 1.05 2.49 -21.26
C GLY A 39 0.42 3.49 -20.30
N ASP A 40 -0.49 3.06 -19.43
CA ASP A 40 -1.02 3.91 -18.36
C ASP A 40 0.07 4.17 -17.31
N VAL A 41 0.11 5.41 -16.83
CA VAL A 41 1.02 5.86 -15.76
C VAL A 41 0.17 6.46 -14.64
N GLU A 42 0.47 6.06 -13.41
CA GLU A 42 -0.20 6.57 -12.22
C GLU A 42 0.81 7.05 -11.18
N VAL A 43 0.51 8.15 -10.50
CA VAL A 43 1.24 8.62 -9.34
C VAL A 43 0.36 8.41 -8.13
N GLU A 44 0.84 7.63 -7.17
CA GLU A 44 0.18 7.39 -5.90
C GLU A 44 0.93 8.06 -4.74
N ASN A 45 0.17 8.51 -3.76
CA ASN A 45 0.71 9.05 -2.51
C ASN A 45 0.03 8.37 -1.34
N TRP A 46 0.83 7.77 -0.48
CA TRP A 46 0.39 7.01 0.67
C TRP A 46 0.71 7.79 1.94
N ILE A 47 -0.25 7.92 2.80
CA ILE A 47 -0.10 8.54 4.12
C ILE A 47 -0.67 7.57 5.15
N THR A 48 0.15 7.09 6.07
CA THR A 48 -0.28 6.21 7.16
C THR A 48 -0.02 6.90 8.49
N TRP A 49 -1.08 7.21 9.21
CA TRP A 49 -0.99 7.68 10.58
C TRP A 49 -1.22 6.52 11.54
N LYS A 50 -0.26 6.31 12.45
CA LYS A 50 -0.27 5.29 13.50
C LYS A 50 -0.22 5.99 14.85
N THR A 51 -1.09 5.63 15.77
CA THR A 51 -1.17 6.32 17.05
C THR A 51 -1.52 5.40 18.19
N SER A 52 -1.02 5.77 19.39
CA SER A 52 -1.23 5.04 20.64
C SER A 52 -0.78 3.59 20.58
N LYS A 53 0.03 3.15 21.50
CA LYS A 53 0.36 1.74 21.72
C LYS A 53 -0.11 1.33 23.13
N PRO A 54 -0.39 0.05 23.39
CA PRO A 54 -0.73 -0.39 24.75
C PRO A 54 0.27 0.07 25.81
N ASP A 55 1.56 0.02 25.48
CA ASP A 55 2.66 0.36 26.39
C ASP A 55 3.15 1.82 26.25
N ASP A 56 2.68 2.55 25.24
CA ASP A 56 3.03 3.96 25.01
C ASP A 56 1.87 4.76 24.39
N ARG A 57 1.07 5.37 25.25
CA ARG A 57 -0.06 6.21 24.84
C ARG A 57 0.34 7.51 24.16
N SER A 58 1.62 7.89 24.22
CA SER A 58 2.17 9.07 23.55
C SER A 58 2.71 8.79 22.15
N PHE A 59 2.75 7.52 21.74
CA PHE A 59 3.22 7.12 20.42
C PHE A 59 2.36 7.75 19.32
N ASP A 60 3.03 8.31 18.31
CA ASP A 60 2.42 8.93 17.15
C ASP A 60 3.43 8.92 16.00
N GLN A 61 3.04 8.37 14.85
CA GLN A 61 3.88 8.24 13.68
C GLN A 61 3.06 8.54 12.43
N VAL A 62 3.65 9.26 11.49
CA VAL A 62 3.09 9.47 10.16
C VAL A 62 4.12 9.01 9.13
N GLU A 63 3.74 8.04 8.31
CA GLU A 63 4.56 7.47 7.23
C GLU A 63 4.07 7.98 5.89
N PHE A 64 5.00 8.19 4.96
CA PHE A 64 4.74 8.64 3.61
C PHE A 64 5.47 7.75 2.60
N ARG A 65 4.75 7.35 1.54
CA ARG A 65 5.31 6.71 0.35
C ARG A 65 4.82 7.47 -0.89
N HIS A 66 5.67 7.56 -1.89
CA HIS A 66 5.38 8.19 -3.17
C HIS A 66 5.71 7.22 -4.29
N GLU A 67 4.71 6.76 -4.99
CA GLU A 67 4.80 5.72 -5.98
C GLU A 67 4.58 6.29 -7.38
N LEU A 68 5.38 5.82 -8.34
CA LEU A 68 5.15 5.96 -9.76
C LEU A 68 4.93 4.56 -10.32
N GLU A 69 3.71 4.30 -10.75
CA GLU A 69 3.26 3.04 -11.30
C GLU A 69 3.07 3.14 -12.81
N TRP A 70 3.32 2.05 -13.55
CA TRP A 70 3.02 1.95 -14.98
C TRP A 70 2.68 0.54 -15.41
N GLY A 71 1.67 0.44 -16.30
CA GLY A 71 1.31 -0.80 -16.98
C GLY A 71 2.32 -1.11 -18.11
N ILE A 72 3.00 -2.25 -18.01
CA ILE A 72 3.97 -2.70 -19.02
C ILE A 72 3.27 -3.55 -20.10
N THR A 73 2.43 -4.48 -19.66
CA THR A 73 1.60 -5.32 -20.51
C THR A 73 0.24 -5.51 -19.85
N ASP A 74 -0.70 -6.18 -20.53
CA ASP A 74 -2.02 -6.54 -19.93
C ASP A 74 -1.90 -7.40 -18.64
N LYS A 75 -0.72 -7.91 -18.31
CA LYS A 75 -0.48 -8.80 -17.18
C LYS A 75 0.65 -8.35 -16.26
N LEU A 76 1.46 -7.41 -16.68
CA LEU A 76 2.64 -6.97 -15.95
C LEU A 76 2.57 -5.46 -15.69
N GLN A 77 2.63 -5.11 -14.43
CA GLN A 77 2.76 -3.77 -13.89
C GLN A 77 4.08 -3.66 -13.13
N ALA A 78 4.69 -2.50 -13.18
CA ALA A 78 5.83 -2.15 -12.36
C ALA A 78 5.60 -0.82 -11.65
N ALA A 79 6.23 -0.65 -10.49
CA ALA A 79 6.25 0.62 -9.81
C ALA A 79 7.62 0.92 -9.20
N ILE A 80 7.86 2.20 -8.95
CA ILE A 80 9.02 2.69 -8.20
C ILE A 80 8.51 3.57 -7.07
N TYR A 81 8.96 3.26 -5.86
CA TYR A 81 8.79 4.14 -4.70
C TYR A 81 10.00 5.05 -4.59
N LEU A 82 9.77 6.36 -4.66
CA LEU A 82 10.85 7.35 -4.79
C LEU A 82 11.64 7.51 -3.48
N ALA A 83 10.92 7.66 -2.37
CA ALA A 83 11.49 7.70 -1.04
C ALA A 83 10.39 7.46 -0.02
N ASP A 84 10.59 6.50 0.84
CA ASP A 84 9.73 6.26 2.00
C ASP A 84 10.33 7.00 3.17
N TRP A 85 9.51 7.77 3.88
CA TRP A 85 9.93 8.54 5.03
C TRP A 85 8.84 8.61 6.08
N ASP A 86 9.23 8.81 7.32
CA ASP A 86 8.32 8.95 8.44
C ASP A 86 8.75 10.07 9.38
N TYR A 87 7.76 10.52 10.15
CA TYR A 87 7.95 11.34 11.33
C TYR A 87 7.30 10.67 12.53
N HIS A 88 8.06 10.51 13.61
CA HIS A 88 7.60 9.78 14.79
C HIS A 88 7.93 10.51 16.09
N ARG A 89 7.15 10.22 17.13
CA ARG A 89 7.33 10.67 18.52
C ARG A 89 6.77 9.62 19.49
N GLY A 90 7.18 9.69 20.75
CA GLY A 90 6.76 8.80 21.84
C GLY A 90 7.94 8.04 22.42
N MET A 91 7.75 7.45 23.61
CA MET A 91 8.83 6.73 24.30
C MET A 91 9.25 5.45 23.56
N SER A 92 8.31 4.72 22.98
CA SER A 92 8.58 3.52 22.19
C SER A 92 9.23 3.81 20.83
N ALA A 93 9.03 5.03 20.29
CA ALA A 93 9.69 5.51 19.08
C ALA A 93 11.09 6.09 19.34
N GLY A 94 11.51 6.16 20.60
CA GLY A 94 12.72 6.84 21.00
C GLY A 94 12.56 8.37 20.98
N GLU A 95 13.57 9.06 20.49
CA GLU A 95 13.52 10.52 20.34
C GLU A 95 12.60 10.89 19.17
N ARG A 96 12.00 12.11 19.27
CA ARG A 96 11.26 12.70 18.15
C ARG A 96 12.17 12.80 16.94
N GLY A 97 11.77 12.24 15.80
CA GLY A 97 12.65 12.16 14.66
C GLY A 97 11.94 12.12 13.32
N PHE A 98 12.73 12.38 12.30
CA PHE A 98 12.44 12.17 10.90
C PHE A 98 13.39 11.08 10.40
N ALA A 99 12.85 10.08 9.69
CA ALA A 99 13.63 9.01 9.11
C ALA A 99 13.27 8.82 7.64
N VAL A 100 14.26 8.38 6.85
CA VAL A 100 14.08 7.94 5.47
C VAL A 100 14.37 6.45 5.43
N SER A 101 13.39 5.65 5.03
CA SER A 101 13.51 4.19 4.98
C SER A 101 14.22 3.71 3.72
N GLY A 102 14.00 4.37 2.59
CA GLY A 102 14.65 4.02 1.33
C GLY A 102 13.76 4.23 0.12
N SER A 103 14.11 3.52 -0.95
CA SER A 103 13.36 3.47 -2.20
C SER A 103 13.09 2.02 -2.56
N ALA A 104 12.02 1.75 -3.32
CA ALA A 104 11.66 0.40 -3.69
C ALA A 104 11.33 0.26 -5.18
N ILE A 105 11.39 -0.98 -5.66
CA ILE A 105 10.90 -1.39 -6.97
C ILE A 105 9.88 -2.51 -6.75
N GLU A 106 8.73 -2.39 -7.38
CA GLU A 106 7.62 -3.32 -7.30
C GLU A 106 7.32 -3.92 -8.68
N LEU A 107 6.93 -5.19 -8.69
CA LEU A 107 6.41 -5.89 -9.87
C LEU A 107 5.16 -6.68 -9.48
N ILE A 108 4.10 -6.55 -10.29
CA ILE A 108 2.89 -7.37 -10.18
C ILE A 108 2.69 -8.11 -11.50
N TYR A 109 2.53 -9.44 -11.41
CA TYR A 109 2.18 -10.27 -12.55
C TYR A 109 0.85 -10.98 -12.34
N ASN A 110 -0.10 -10.68 -13.21
CA ASN A 110 -1.47 -11.23 -13.19
C ASN A 110 -1.52 -12.53 -14.01
N PHE A 111 -1.92 -13.64 -13.39
CA PHE A 111 -2.11 -14.93 -14.07
C PHE A 111 -3.51 -15.06 -14.67
N THR A 112 -4.54 -14.68 -13.89
CA THR A 112 -5.95 -14.84 -14.24
C THR A 112 -6.77 -13.60 -13.87
N ASN A 113 -7.83 -13.32 -14.62
CA ASN A 113 -8.64 -12.13 -14.46
C ASN A 113 -9.81 -12.38 -13.49
N PRO A 114 -10.02 -11.54 -12.46
CA PRO A 114 -11.06 -11.74 -11.44
C PRO A 114 -12.50 -11.58 -11.97
N VAL A 115 -12.67 -11.05 -13.20
CA VAL A 115 -13.98 -10.85 -13.83
C VAL A 115 -14.34 -12.02 -14.74
N SER A 116 -13.42 -12.43 -15.64
CA SER A 116 -13.66 -13.47 -16.65
C SER A 116 -13.39 -14.89 -16.12
N ASP A 117 -12.48 -15.04 -15.17
CA ASP A 117 -12.10 -16.34 -14.64
C ASP A 117 -12.82 -16.65 -13.31
N PRO A 118 -12.88 -17.92 -12.89
CA PRO A 118 -13.49 -18.30 -11.61
C PRO A 118 -12.91 -17.56 -10.41
N ILE A 119 -11.59 -17.28 -10.46
CA ILE A 119 -10.84 -16.48 -9.48
C ILE A 119 -9.70 -15.76 -10.17
N GLY A 120 -9.45 -14.52 -9.83
CA GLY A 120 -8.25 -13.78 -10.20
C GLY A 120 -7.10 -14.17 -9.31
N LEU A 121 -5.92 -14.39 -9.89
CA LEU A 121 -4.68 -14.71 -9.19
C LEU A 121 -3.54 -13.87 -9.74
N ALA A 122 -2.71 -13.33 -8.85
CA ALA A 122 -1.49 -12.62 -9.20
C ALA A 122 -0.38 -12.89 -8.19
N VAL A 123 0.84 -12.56 -8.57
CA VAL A 123 1.99 -12.44 -7.66
C VAL A 123 2.48 -11.02 -7.66
N TYR A 124 2.94 -10.60 -6.51
CA TYR A 124 3.57 -9.33 -6.24
C TYR A 124 4.96 -9.58 -5.68
N HIS A 125 5.91 -8.75 -6.07
CA HIS A 125 7.22 -8.75 -5.46
C HIS A 125 7.77 -7.33 -5.37
N GLU A 126 8.30 -6.96 -4.20
CA GLU A 126 8.95 -5.67 -3.93
C GLU A 126 10.34 -5.90 -3.35
N PHE A 127 11.28 -5.08 -3.79
CA PHE A 127 12.59 -4.93 -3.19
C PHE A 127 12.74 -3.49 -2.71
N GLN A 128 13.00 -3.30 -1.43
CA GLN A 128 13.31 -2.00 -0.85
C GLN A 128 14.77 -1.93 -0.41
N GLY A 129 15.45 -0.86 -0.75
CA GLY A 129 16.82 -0.57 -0.36
C GLY A 129 16.94 0.79 0.32
N GLY A 130 17.69 0.84 1.44
CA GLY A 130 17.93 2.05 2.20
C GLY A 130 19.32 2.07 2.84
N TYR A 131 19.59 3.06 3.67
CA TYR A 131 20.84 3.10 4.42
C TYR A 131 20.87 1.99 5.47
N ARG A 132 21.76 1.00 5.29
CA ARG A 132 21.91 -0.18 6.17
C ARG A 132 20.60 -0.97 6.34
N ARG A 133 19.77 -0.99 5.31
CA ARG A 133 18.50 -1.71 5.27
C ARG A 133 18.26 -2.27 3.87
N PHE A 134 17.78 -3.51 3.83
CA PHE A 134 17.26 -4.17 2.65
C PHE A 134 16.03 -4.97 3.04
N GLU A 135 14.97 -4.90 2.24
CA GLU A 135 13.76 -5.71 2.43
C GLU A 135 13.35 -6.35 1.11
N SER A 136 12.77 -7.53 1.22
CA SER A 136 12.20 -8.27 0.11
C SER A 136 10.83 -8.79 0.53
N GLU A 137 9.81 -8.35 -0.18
CA GLU A 137 8.43 -8.74 0.08
C GLU A 137 7.85 -9.48 -1.10
N SER A 138 7.13 -10.59 -0.85
CA SER A 138 6.40 -11.35 -1.86
C SER A 138 4.97 -11.56 -1.41
N LYS A 139 3.98 -11.34 -2.32
CA LYS A 139 2.57 -11.60 -2.04
C LYS A 139 1.98 -12.55 -3.07
N LEU A 140 1.14 -13.46 -2.59
CA LEU A 140 0.16 -14.16 -3.42
C LEU A 140 -1.16 -13.43 -3.30
N LEU A 141 -1.70 -13.00 -4.43
CA LEU A 141 -2.93 -12.22 -4.50
C LEU A 141 -4.04 -13.10 -5.08
N ALA A 142 -5.21 -13.07 -4.45
CA ALA A 142 -6.42 -13.73 -4.93
C ALA A 142 -7.61 -12.76 -4.85
N GLN A 143 -8.44 -12.72 -5.89
CA GLN A 143 -9.59 -11.82 -5.96
C GLN A 143 -10.77 -12.47 -6.65
N LYS A 144 -11.96 -12.19 -6.16
CA LYS A 144 -13.22 -12.55 -6.81
C LYS A 144 -14.14 -11.34 -6.88
N ASN A 145 -14.62 -11.05 -8.09
CA ASN A 145 -15.64 -10.06 -8.34
C ASN A 145 -17.02 -10.74 -8.42
N LEU A 146 -17.97 -10.27 -7.62
CA LEU A 146 -19.33 -10.79 -7.49
C LEU A 146 -20.32 -9.63 -7.69
N ASP A 147 -20.53 -9.24 -8.95
CA ASP A 147 -21.31 -8.05 -9.32
C ASP A 147 -20.73 -6.80 -8.64
N LYS A 148 -21.45 -6.23 -7.68
CA LYS A 148 -21.02 -5.05 -6.91
C LYS A 148 -20.08 -5.37 -5.74
N PHE A 149 -19.94 -6.63 -5.39
CA PHE A 149 -19.02 -7.06 -4.33
C PHE A 149 -17.68 -7.49 -4.90
N VAL A 150 -16.63 -7.13 -4.20
CA VAL A 150 -15.28 -7.61 -4.43
C VAL A 150 -14.72 -8.17 -3.13
N VAL A 151 -14.16 -9.36 -3.22
CA VAL A 151 -13.39 -9.99 -2.15
C VAL A 151 -11.97 -10.15 -2.65
N ALA A 152 -11.00 -9.64 -1.92
CA ALA A 152 -9.58 -9.78 -2.21
C ALA A 152 -8.85 -10.32 -0.99
N TYR A 153 -7.87 -11.18 -1.22
CA TYR A 153 -7.04 -11.80 -0.18
C TYR A 153 -5.58 -11.78 -0.61
N ASN A 154 -4.69 -11.43 0.32
CA ASN A 154 -3.26 -11.53 0.11
C ASN A 154 -2.62 -12.40 1.20
N ALA A 155 -1.64 -13.21 0.79
CA ALA A 155 -0.71 -13.87 1.68
C ALA A 155 0.69 -13.33 1.39
N THR A 156 1.29 -12.66 2.35
CA THR A 156 2.54 -11.93 2.22
C THR A 156 3.62 -12.59 3.06
N LEU A 157 4.82 -12.71 2.48
CA LEU A 157 6.04 -13.07 3.21
C LEU A 157 7.06 -11.95 2.97
N GLU A 158 7.53 -11.35 4.05
CA GLU A 158 8.57 -10.33 4.06
C GLU A 158 9.83 -10.84 4.76
N GLY A 159 10.98 -10.49 4.22
CA GLY A 159 12.29 -10.65 4.83
C GLY A 159 13.03 -9.32 4.88
N GLY A 160 13.49 -8.93 6.06
CA GLY A 160 14.25 -7.71 6.30
C GLY A 160 15.64 -8.00 6.81
N TRP A 161 16.61 -7.17 6.39
CA TRP A 161 18.00 -7.17 6.84
C TRP A 161 18.38 -5.74 7.19
N GLU A 162 18.91 -5.54 8.40
CA GLU A 162 19.23 -4.20 8.93
C GLU A 162 20.61 -4.18 9.61
N GLY A 163 21.05 -2.99 9.98
CA GLY A 163 22.27 -2.78 10.75
C GLY A 163 23.56 -2.83 9.95
N GLU A 164 24.68 -2.95 10.67
CA GLU A 164 26.01 -2.99 10.05
C GLU A 164 26.22 -4.31 9.32
N GLY A 165 26.54 -4.21 8.03
CA GLY A 165 26.69 -5.39 7.17
C GLY A 165 25.38 -6.18 6.96
N LEU A 166 24.20 -5.60 7.23
CA LEU A 166 22.90 -6.25 7.14
C LEU A 166 22.83 -7.51 8.00
N ALA A 167 23.40 -7.47 9.22
CA ALA A 167 23.54 -8.63 10.08
C ALA A 167 22.26 -8.96 10.85
N GLU A 168 21.44 -7.97 11.17
CA GLU A 168 20.16 -8.14 11.84
C GLU A 168 19.12 -8.63 10.82
N ARG A 169 18.36 -9.65 11.20
CA ARG A 169 17.39 -10.29 10.30
C ARG A 169 16.02 -10.32 10.95
N LYS A 170 15.00 -10.11 10.17
CA LYS A 170 13.61 -10.26 10.59
C LYS A 170 12.79 -10.87 9.46
N GLY A 171 11.74 -11.57 9.80
CA GLY A 171 10.74 -12.04 8.86
C GLY A 171 9.36 -11.67 9.34
N GLU A 172 8.41 -11.56 8.41
CA GLU A 172 7.01 -11.37 8.72
C GLU A 172 6.14 -12.18 7.76
N PHE A 173 5.11 -12.83 8.30
CA PHE A 173 4.04 -13.39 7.52
C PHE A 173 2.76 -12.62 7.80
N GLN A 174 2.18 -12.04 6.74
CA GLN A 174 0.94 -11.29 6.84
C GLN A 174 -0.14 -11.93 5.97
N GLN A 175 -1.37 -11.93 6.48
CA GLN A 175 -2.57 -12.24 5.72
C GLN A 175 -3.48 -11.03 5.75
N SER A 176 -3.98 -10.60 4.61
CA SER A 176 -4.96 -9.52 4.55
C SER A 176 -6.17 -9.90 3.70
N LEU A 177 -7.36 -9.47 4.15
CA LEU A 177 -8.64 -9.70 3.50
C LEU A 177 -9.36 -8.37 3.33
N GLY A 178 -9.78 -8.07 2.11
CA GLY A 178 -10.59 -6.91 1.76
C GLY A 178 -11.97 -7.31 1.26
N LEU A 179 -12.99 -6.63 1.77
CA LEU A 179 -14.38 -6.73 1.33
C LEU A 179 -14.82 -5.35 0.86
N SER A 180 -15.30 -5.23 -0.37
CA SER A 180 -15.75 -3.95 -0.92
C SER A 180 -17.09 -4.10 -1.61
N TYR A 181 -17.96 -3.10 -1.45
CA TYR A 181 -19.24 -2.98 -2.12
C TYR A 181 -19.32 -1.66 -2.89
N GLU A 182 -19.66 -1.73 -4.16
CA GLU A 182 -19.87 -0.56 -5.01
C GLU A 182 -21.30 0.00 -4.81
N ILE A 183 -21.39 1.12 -4.07
CA ILE A 183 -22.65 1.83 -3.89
C ILE A 183 -23.07 2.45 -5.22
N ASN A 184 -22.12 3.08 -5.90
CA ASN A 184 -22.25 3.60 -7.27
C ASN A 184 -20.84 3.68 -7.90
N PRO A 185 -20.72 3.96 -9.23
CA PRO A 185 -19.42 3.96 -9.91
C PRO A 185 -18.35 4.90 -9.34
N ARG A 186 -18.70 5.82 -8.44
CA ARG A 186 -17.77 6.77 -7.82
C ARG A 186 -17.51 6.54 -6.35
N LEU A 187 -18.32 5.72 -5.70
CA LEU A 187 -18.25 5.52 -4.24
C LEU A 187 -18.33 4.04 -3.89
N LEU A 188 -17.31 3.56 -3.23
CA LEU A 188 -17.21 2.21 -2.70
C LEU A 188 -17.05 2.28 -1.17
N PHE A 189 -17.60 1.30 -0.49
CA PHE A 189 -17.49 1.14 0.95
C PHE A 189 -17.15 -0.31 1.28
N GLY A 190 -16.35 -0.52 2.32
CA GLY A 190 -15.89 -1.86 2.65
C GLY A 190 -15.26 -2.00 4.01
N ALA A 191 -14.51 -3.07 4.17
CA ALA A 191 -13.72 -3.35 5.36
C ALA A 191 -12.43 -4.08 4.98
N GLU A 192 -11.38 -3.85 5.76
CA GLU A 192 -10.11 -4.56 5.65
C GLU A 192 -9.77 -5.24 6.98
N PHE A 193 -9.12 -6.38 6.87
CA PHE A 193 -8.65 -7.22 7.97
C PHE A 193 -7.20 -7.57 7.70
N VAL A 194 -6.34 -7.41 8.70
CA VAL A 194 -4.92 -7.72 8.62
C VAL A 194 -4.54 -8.57 9.81
N HIS A 195 -3.87 -9.68 9.53
CA HIS A 195 -3.25 -10.55 10.53
C HIS A 195 -1.78 -10.71 10.18
N GLU A 196 -0.92 -10.40 11.12
CA GLU A 196 0.53 -10.46 10.95
C GLU A 196 1.20 -11.25 12.07
N VAL A 197 2.29 -11.93 11.74
CA VAL A 197 3.12 -12.70 12.64
C VAL A 197 4.57 -12.39 12.32
N ALA A 198 5.28 -11.81 13.28
CA ALA A 198 6.71 -11.52 13.15
C ALA A 198 7.57 -12.73 13.55
N PHE A 199 8.72 -12.85 12.88
CA PHE A 199 9.74 -13.88 13.11
C PHE A 199 11.08 -13.18 13.38
N PRO A 200 11.36 -12.75 14.63
CA PRO A 200 12.66 -12.22 14.99
C PRO A 200 13.76 -13.23 14.65
N ASP A 201 14.82 -12.78 13.98
CA ASP A 201 15.96 -13.60 13.55
C ASP A 201 15.60 -14.89 12.79
N TRP A 202 14.35 -15.01 12.26
CA TRP A 202 13.78 -16.21 11.64
C TRP A 202 13.76 -17.45 12.55
N SER A 203 14.03 -17.30 13.84
CA SER A 203 14.16 -18.39 14.81
C SER A 203 12.99 -18.49 15.78
N ASP A 204 12.43 -17.35 16.13
CA ASP A 204 11.31 -17.23 17.06
C ASP A 204 10.04 -16.81 16.32
N THR A 205 8.90 -16.95 16.99
CA THR A 205 7.59 -16.53 16.46
C THR A 205 6.91 -15.69 17.52
N GLU A 206 6.59 -14.46 17.17
CA GLU A 206 5.80 -13.60 18.05
C GLU A 206 4.30 -13.95 17.99
N PRO A 207 3.53 -13.59 19.04
CA PRO A 207 2.08 -13.72 19.00
C PRO A 207 1.48 -12.92 17.83
N GLY A 208 0.59 -13.57 17.10
CA GLY A 208 -0.08 -12.92 15.96
C GLY A 208 -0.88 -11.68 16.37
N LYS A 209 -0.81 -10.65 15.55
CA LYS A 209 -1.50 -9.37 15.72
C LYS A 209 -2.62 -9.26 14.69
N PHE A 210 -3.79 -8.81 15.11
CA PHE A 210 -4.95 -8.72 14.25
C PHE A 210 -5.55 -7.31 14.28
N PHE A 211 -5.77 -6.75 13.10
CA PHE A 211 -6.35 -5.44 12.88
C PHE A 211 -7.59 -5.58 12.00
N ALA A 212 -8.58 -4.75 12.24
CA ALA A 212 -9.79 -4.71 11.43
C ALA A 212 -10.39 -3.30 11.40
N GLY A 213 -11.03 -2.96 10.30
CA GLY A 213 -11.73 -1.69 10.23
C GLY A 213 -12.38 -1.38 8.88
N PRO A 214 -13.20 -0.33 8.85
CA PRO A 214 -13.88 0.12 7.64
C PRO A 214 -12.95 0.81 6.67
N ASN A 215 -13.32 0.78 5.39
CA ASN A 215 -12.72 1.59 4.36
C ASN A 215 -13.75 2.28 3.47
N VAL A 216 -13.32 3.34 2.81
CA VAL A 216 -14.09 4.06 1.80
C VAL A 216 -13.18 4.44 0.65
N SER A 217 -13.64 4.22 -0.58
CA SER A 217 -12.92 4.63 -1.79
C SER A 217 -13.81 5.53 -2.65
N ILE A 218 -13.23 6.61 -3.15
CA ILE A 218 -13.86 7.57 -4.05
C ILE A 218 -13.02 7.69 -5.30
N ARG A 219 -13.66 7.67 -6.47
CA ARG A 219 -13.00 7.83 -7.76
C ARG A 219 -13.76 8.81 -8.67
N GLN A 220 -13.03 9.66 -9.36
CA GLN A 220 -13.61 10.62 -10.28
C GLN A 220 -12.66 11.02 -11.40
N GLY A 221 -12.95 10.57 -12.63
CA GLY A 221 -12.12 10.87 -13.79
C GLY A 221 -10.72 10.25 -13.64
N THR A 222 -9.70 11.11 -13.60
CA THR A 222 -8.28 10.70 -13.51
C THR A 222 -7.73 10.63 -12.09
N TRP A 223 -8.55 10.82 -11.06
CA TRP A 223 -8.10 10.75 -9.67
C TRP A 223 -9.00 9.86 -8.82
N TRP A 224 -8.43 9.31 -7.79
CA TRP A 224 -9.12 8.53 -6.78
C TRP A 224 -8.47 8.71 -5.40
N ALA A 225 -9.20 8.35 -4.36
CA ALA A 225 -8.67 8.30 -3.01
C ALA A 225 -9.36 7.18 -2.22
N THR A 226 -8.58 6.44 -1.44
CA THR A 226 -9.09 5.40 -0.54
C THR A 226 -8.56 5.65 0.86
N LEU A 227 -9.42 5.54 1.86
CA LEU A 227 -9.12 5.69 3.27
C LEU A 227 -9.57 4.45 4.02
N THR A 228 -8.70 3.90 4.87
CA THR A 228 -8.98 2.81 5.80
C THR A 228 -8.58 3.19 7.21
N ALA A 229 -9.40 2.84 8.18
CA ALA A 229 -9.10 3.01 9.59
C ALA A 229 -9.11 1.64 10.28
N LEU A 230 -7.94 1.11 10.64
CA LEU A 230 -7.77 -0.17 11.31
C LEU A 230 -7.57 0.01 12.81
N GLY A 231 -8.42 -0.63 13.62
CA GLY A 231 -8.21 -0.78 15.05
C GLY A 231 -7.55 -2.11 15.36
N GLN A 232 -6.60 -2.12 16.31
CA GLN A 232 -5.99 -3.34 16.80
C GLN A 232 -7.01 -4.13 17.64
N VAL A 233 -7.24 -5.39 17.27
CA VAL A 233 -8.20 -6.28 17.96
C VAL A 233 -7.51 -7.09 19.07
N THR A 234 -6.30 -7.56 18.83
CA THR A 234 -5.54 -8.44 19.74
C THR A 234 -4.90 -7.73 20.93
N ARG A 235 -4.72 -6.43 20.89
CA ARG A 235 -4.03 -5.62 21.91
C ARG A 235 -2.60 -6.11 22.22
N GLY A 236 -1.85 -6.43 21.18
CA GLY A 236 -0.42 -6.79 21.28
C GLY A 236 0.45 -5.56 21.58
N GLY A 237 1.42 -5.68 22.50
CA GLY A 237 2.10 -4.61 23.22
C GLY A 237 2.77 -3.51 22.41
N ASP A 238 3.45 -3.82 21.33
CA ASP A 238 4.29 -2.88 20.58
C ASP A 238 3.65 -2.32 19.30
N GLU A 239 2.43 -2.78 18.95
CA GLU A 239 1.70 -2.28 17.78
C GLU A 239 0.73 -1.15 18.11
N PRO A 240 0.47 -0.24 17.15
CA PRO A 240 -0.45 0.88 17.38
C PRO A 240 -1.90 0.40 17.57
N ASP A 241 -2.61 1.04 18.51
CA ASP A 241 -4.03 0.78 18.73
C ASP A 241 -4.89 1.16 17.50
N LEU A 242 -4.47 2.17 16.75
CA LEU A 242 -5.16 2.69 15.57
C LEU A 242 -4.17 3.04 14.46
N GLN A 243 -4.51 2.62 13.25
CA GLN A 243 -3.82 2.97 12.01
C GLN A 243 -4.84 3.57 11.04
N ILE A 244 -4.57 4.75 10.50
CA ILE A 244 -5.37 5.36 9.44
C ILE A 244 -4.49 5.53 8.22
N ARG A 245 -4.81 4.82 7.13
CA ARG A 245 -4.09 4.92 5.87
C ARG A 245 -4.97 5.57 4.81
N THR A 246 -4.43 6.56 4.15
CA THR A 246 -5.00 7.17 2.96
C THR A 246 -4.05 6.97 1.79
N ILE A 247 -4.59 6.50 0.66
CA ILE A 247 -3.87 6.48 -0.61
C ILE A 247 -4.68 7.34 -1.58
N PHE A 248 -4.02 8.19 -2.34
CA PHE A 248 -4.66 8.91 -3.44
C PHE A 248 -3.77 8.88 -4.67
N GLY A 249 -4.40 8.65 -5.82
CA GLY A 249 -3.75 8.45 -7.11
C GLY A 249 -4.27 9.38 -8.19
N PHE A 250 -3.39 9.63 -9.16
CA PHE A 250 -3.66 10.38 -10.39
C PHE A 250 -3.11 9.60 -11.58
N SER A 251 -3.99 9.28 -12.54
CA SER A 251 -3.62 8.61 -13.80
C SER A 251 -3.44 9.61 -14.93
N PHE A 252 -2.50 9.32 -15.84
CA PHE A 252 -2.09 10.18 -16.96
C PHE A 252 -2.18 9.43 -18.28
#